data_760e54aa3a5fbf273f63a4e2477d70ca
#
_entry.id   760e54aa3a5fbf273f63a4e2477d70ca
#
_cell.length_a   1.000
_cell.length_b   1.000
_cell.length_c   1.000
_cell.angle_alpha   90.00
_cell.angle_beta   90.00
_cell.angle_gamma   90.00
#
_symmetry.space_group_name_H-M   'P 1'
#
loop_
_entity.id
_entity.type
_entity.pdbx_description
1 polymer ?
#
loop_
_entity_poly.entity_id
_entity_poly.type
_entity_poly.pdbx_seq_one_letter_code
_entity_poly.pdbx_strand_id
1 'polypeptide(L)'
;MKAINTTTLLAGLPPEKLRWRCDPSSIPFATTAEAEPVKELLGQERAYRALKMGVELNAPGYNIFVCGLAGTSRGGTITHLIDQIHPPAKASLDRCYVNNFKSPDRPRLLALPRGQANGFRKDLQSGIEFLRRRIPQVFEGEPFQRQKGRIVDRFTAREKELMDDFTRRIAREQFALGHMQVGAVALPEIFPVLEGQMVPIEDIPKMVHEGKLETVVAEDLERKYEQFRQEFTVVYRKTLTLSRELASELSYLEQEAASVLVDGFIEELKEKYSGTAVAEYLEEVRHSILDNLEPFKEREGEEEPGAVPPPEGGPRTPTPERDPFRVYGVNVLLAHTDEDRSPVIFETTPTYTNLFGTIQRSYDSRGGWNSDFMDLRPGSILRADGGFLVMYAYDALTEAGVWRTLKRMLNHAKLEIQPL
;
A
#
# COMPACT_ATOMS: atom_id res chain seq x y z
N MET A 1 -66.07 8.99 45.92
CA MET A 1 -65.39 7.80 45.40
C MET A 1 -66.42 6.86 44.82
N LYS A 2 -66.53 6.78 43.49
CA LYS A 2 -67.45 5.82 42.84
C LYS A 2 -66.75 4.47 42.91
N ALA A 3 -67.40 3.47 43.52
CA ALA A 3 -66.96 2.09 43.52
C ALA A 3 -66.85 1.58 42.08
N ILE A 4 -65.67 1.23 41.65
CA ILE A 4 -65.42 0.59 40.39
C ILE A 4 -66.04 -0.85 40.49
N ASN A 5 -67.04 -1.11 39.71
CA ASN A 5 -67.79 -2.34 39.71
C ASN A 5 -66.87 -3.47 39.17
N THR A 6 -66.26 -4.20 40.03
CA THR A 6 -65.24 -5.24 39.76
C THR A 6 -65.84 -6.42 38.95
N THR A 7 -67.11 -6.50 38.81
CA THR A 7 -67.83 -7.60 38.13
C THR A 7 -67.69 -7.55 36.62
N THR A 8 -67.35 -6.36 36.06
CA THR A 8 -67.20 -6.21 34.60
C THR A 8 -65.82 -6.63 34.10
N LEU A 9 -64.85 -6.84 34.98
CA LEU A 9 -63.48 -7.23 34.67
C LEU A 9 -63.26 -8.74 34.50
N LEU A 10 -64.26 -9.54 34.83
CA LEU A 10 -64.18 -11.02 34.78
C LEU A 10 -65.05 -11.69 33.75
N ALA A 11 -65.67 -10.94 32.84
CA ALA A 11 -66.37 -11.52 31.69
C ALA A 11 -65.34 -12.15 30.74
N GLY A 12 -65.13 -13.43 30.81
CA GLY A 12 -64.24 -14.15 29.89
C GLY A 12 -64.66 -13.92 28.44
N LEU A 13 -63.70 -13.96 27.53
CA LEU A 13 -63.98 -13.93 26.11
C LEU A 13 -64.88 -15.14 25.73
N PRO A 14 -65.94 -14.96 24.90
CA PRO A 14 -66.73 -16.09 24.42
C PRO A 14 -65.84 -17.03 23.61
N PRO A 15 -66.07 -18.35 23.64
CA PRO A 15 -65.23 -19.37 23.01
C PRO A 15 -64.94 -19.11 21.53
N GLU A 16 -65.90 -18.51 20.83
CA GLU A 16 -65.80 -18.13 19.39
C GLU A 16 -64.73 -17.06 19.14
N LYS A 17 -64.41 -16.22 20.14
CA LYS A 17 -63.39 -15.18 20.09
C LYS A 17 -62.00 -15.64 20.55
N LEU A 18 -61.86 -16.82 21.07
CA LEU A 18 -60.56 -17.37 21.51
C LEU A 18 -59.67 -17.85 20.36
N ARG A 19 -60.29 -18.06 19.17
CA ARG A 19 -59.56 -18.44 17.96
C ARG A 19 -60.08 -17.61 16.80
N TRP A 20 -59.18 -16.88 16.16
CA TRP A 20 -59.48 -16.21 14.92
C TRP A 20 -59.72 -17.26 13.80
N ARG A 21 -60.77 -17.09 13.00
CA ARG A 21 -61.02 -17.88 11.79
C ARG A 21 -61.12 -16.93 10.63
N CYS A 22 -60.39 -17.21 9.56
CA CYS A 22 -60.49 -16.48 8.31
C CYS A 22 -61.86 -16.85 7.67
N ASP A 23 -62.61 -15.81 7.28
CA ASP A 23 -63.77 -15.98 6.43
C ASP A 23 -63.30 -16.10 4.98
N PRO A 24 -63.52 -17.24 4.30
CA PRO A 24 -63.09 -17.43 2.91
C PRO A 24 -63.67 -16.37 1.96
N SER A 25 -64.85 -15.84 2.26
CA SER A 25 -65.50 -14.81 1.44
C SER A 25 -64.81 -13.46 1.51
N SER A 26 -63.95 -13.23 2.51
CA SER A 26 -63.15 -12.01 2.66
C SER A 26 -61.87 -12.00 1.78
N ILE A 27 -61.55 -13.14 1.15
CA ILE A 27 -60.36 -13.27 0.29
C ILE A 27 -60.78 -12.92 -1.15
N PRO A 28 -60.24 -11.80 -1.74
CA PRO A 28 -60.70 -11.28 -3.03
C PRO A 28 -60.10 -11.98 -4.27
N PHE A 29 -59.34 -13.09 -4.07
CA PHE A 29 -58.67 -13.84 -5.15
C PHE A 29 -58.89 -15.33 -5.01
N ALA A 30 -58.89 -16.08 -6.12
CA ALA A 30 -59.16 -17.52 -6.14
C ALA A 30 -57.91 -18.37 -5.90
N THR A 31 -56.74 -17.86 -6.27
CA THR A 31 -55.45 -18.57 -6.13
C THR A 31 -54.36 -17.67 -5.51
N THR A 32 -53.36 -18.29 -4.87
CA THR A 32 -52.22 -17.53 -4.32
C THR A 32 -51.35 -16.81 -5.38
N ALA A 33 -51.51 -17.20 -6.66
CA ALA A 33 -50.84 -16.50 -7.77
C ALA A 33 -51.40 -15.10 -8.02
N GLU A 34 -52.63 -14.82 -7.62
CA GLU A 34 -53.27 -13.54 -7.72
C GLU A 34 -53.04 -12.64 -6.50
N ALA A 35 -52.45 -13.21 -5.44
CA ALA A 35 -52.17 -12.48 -4.21
C ALA A 35 -50.91 -11.61 -4.35
N GLU A 36 -51.04 -10.32 -4.12
CA GLU A 36 -49.87 -9.43 -4.05
C GLU A 36 -49.09 -9.68 -2.74
N PRO A 37 -47.76 -9.77 -2.80
CA PRO A 37 -46.94 -9.90 -1.60
C PRO A 37 -47.12 -8.70 -0.67
N VAL A 38 -47.40 -8.96 0.60
CA VAL A 38 -47.50 -7.91 1.61
C VAL A 38 -46.11 -7.33 1.88
N LYS A 39 -45.94 -6.04 1.64
CA LYS A 39 -44.69 -5.30 1.85
C LYS A 39 -44.65 -4.60 3.21
N GLU A 40 -45.75 -4.55 3.95
CA GLU A 40 -45.86 -3.86 5.23
C GLU A 40 -45.85 -4.83 6.44
N LEU A 41 -45.39 -4.34 7.60
CA LEU A 41 -45.47 -5.10 8.84
C LEU A 41 -46.90 -5.12 9.37
N LEU A 42 -47.60 -6.22 9.14
CA LEU A 42 -49.02 -6.37 9.54
C LEU A 42 -49.19 -6.39 11.07
N GLY A 43 -50.11 -5.61 11.56
CA GLY A 43 -50.57 -5.64 12.95
C GLY A 43 -49.63 -4.98 13.97
N GLN A 44 -48.56 -4.32 13.52
CA GLN A 44 -47.57 -3.67 14.40
C GLN A 44 -47.39 -2.16 14.12
N GLU A 45 -48.47 -1.46 13.78
CA GLU A 45 -48.40 -0.04 13.42
C GLU A 45 -47.70 0.85 14.46
N ARG A 46 -47.90 0.57 15.76
CA ARG A 46 -47.28 1.35 16.84
C ARG A 46 -45.76 1.17 16.87
N ALA A 47 -45.28 -0.08 16.69
CA ALA A 47 -43.87 -0.39 16.61
C ALA A 47 -43.23 0.26 15.35
N TYR A 48 -43.92 0.18 14.20
CA TYR A 48 -43.48 0.81 12.97
C TYR A 48 -43.33 2.33 13.11
N ARG A 49 -44.37 3.02 13.69
CA ARG A 49 -44.29 4.48 13.94
C ARG A 49 -43.16 4.86 14.88
N ALA A 50 -42.91 4.05 15.94
CA ALA A 50 -41.83 4.27 16.87
C ALA A 50 -40.45 4.06 16.19
N LEU A 51 -40.30 3.02 15.36
CA LEU A 51 -39.09 2.77 14.59
C LEU A 51 -38.83 3.91 13.59
N LYS A 52 -39.85 4.32 12.85
CA LYS A 52 -39.78 5.43 11.91
C LYS A 52 -39.31 6.73 12.58
N MET A 53 -39.95 7.07 13.70
CA MET A 53 -39.57 8.24 14.49
C MET A 53 -38.11 8.13 14.96
N GLY A 54 -37.66 6.94 15.41
CA GLY A 54 -36.28 6.73 15.84
C GLY A 54 -35.27 6.82 14.70
N VAL A 55 -35.61 6.36 13.50
CA VAL A 55 -34.79 6.45 12.29
C VAL A 55 -34.67 7.89 11.79
N GLU A 56 -35.79 8.64 11.82
CA GLU A 56 -35.85 10.04 11.40
C GLU A 56 -35.20 11.00 12.42
N LEU A 57 -35.16 10.59 13.71
CA LEU A 57 -34.57 11.39 14.78
C LEU A 57 -33.03 11.33 14.72
N ASN A 58 -32.44 12.24 13.98
CA ASN A 58 -30.99 12.33 13.84
C ASN A 58 -30.34 13.09 15.00
N ALA A 59 -30.37 12.52 16.21
CA ALA A 59 -29.76 13.12 17.39
C ALA A 59 -28.69 12.21 18.03
N PRO A 60 -27.54 12.75 18.46
CA PRO A 60 -26.50 11.96 19.14
C PRO A 60 -27.05 11.24 20.39
N GLY A 61 -26.67 9.98 20.57
CA GLY A 61 -27.08 9.18 21.73
C GLY A 61 -28.43 8.49 21.61
N TYR A 62 -29.19 8.73 20.56
CA TYR A 62 -30.45 8.02 20.30
C TYR A 62 -30.18 6.73 19.55
N ASN A 63 -30.07 5.63 20.32
CA ASN A 63 -30.01 4.27 19.77
C ASN A 63 -31.37 3.61 19.91
N ILE A 64 -31.77 2.83 18.93
CA ILE A 64 -33.07 2.14 18.91
C ILE A 64 -32.90 0.75 19.49
N PHE A 65 -33.64 0.42 20.54
CA PHE A 65 -33.70 -0.92 21.11
C PHE A 65 -35.04 -1.56 20.79
N VAL A 66 -35.02 -2.64 20.00
CA VAL A 66 -36.21 -3.36 19.60
C VAL A 66 -36.32 -4.65 20.42
N CYS A 67 -37.38 -4.81 21.18
CA CYS A 67 -37.68 -6.00 21.96
C CYS A 67 -39.00 -6.65 21.50
N GLY A 68 -39.13 -7.95 21.73
CA GLY A 68 -40.32 -8.71 21.40
C GLY A 68 -40.14 -10.20 21.60
N LEU A 69 -41.13 -11.00 21.24
CA LEU A 69 -41.12 -12.47 21.42
C LEU A 69 -40.04 -13.15 20.58
N ALA A 70 -39.39 -14.18 21.11
CA ALA A 70 -38.41 -15.00 20.40
C ALA A 70 -39.07 -15.74 19.20
N GLY A 71 -38.32 -16.01 18.15
CA GLY A 71 -38.75 -16.84 17.02
C GLY A 71 -39.29 -16.09 15.79
N THR A 72 -39.36 -14.76 15.81
CA THR A 72 -39.63 -13.98 14.61
C THR A 72 -38.30 -13.52 13.96
N SER A 73 -38.18 -13.58 12.65
CA SER A 73 -36.99 -13.14 11.86
C SER A 73 -36.76 -11.61 11.97
N ARG A 74 -36.49 -11.13 13.20
CA ARG A 74 -36.51 -9.69 13.52
C ARG A 74 -35.45 -8.90 12.81
N GLY A 75 -34.21 -9.41 12.71
CA GLY A 75 -33.08 -8.70 12.11
C GLY A 75 -33.39 -8.32 10.67
N GLY A 76 -33.77 -9.28 9.83
CA GLY A 76 -34.12 -9.05 8.45
C GLY A 76 -35.37 -8.13 8.30
N THR A 77 -36.37 -8.30 9.16
CA THR A 77 -37.58 -7.46 9.15
C THR A 77 -37.23 -6.02 9.50
N ILE A 78 -36.42 -5.77 10.54
CA ILE A 78 -36.01 -4.41 10.94
C ILE A 78 -35.15 -3.75 9.85
N THR A 79 -34.21 -4.48 9.26
CA THR A 79 -33.40 -3.98 8.14
C THR A 79 -34.30 -3.55 6.98
N HIS A 80 -35.23 -4.42 6.59
CA HIS A 80 -36.17 -4.11 5.51
C HIS A 80 -37.06 -2.90 5.82
N LEU A 81 -37.54 -2.75 7.05
CA LEU A 81 -38.32 -1.59 7.47
C LEU A 81 -37.51 -0.28 7.43
N ILE A 82 -36.25 -0.31 7.84
CA ILE A 82 -35.36 0.84 7.76
C ILE A 82 -35.13 1.21 6.28
N ASP A 83 -34.91 0.22 5.43
CA ASP A 83 -34.77 0.43 3.98
C ASP A 83 -36.03 1.02 3.37
N GLN A 84 -37.23 0.61 3.81
CA GLN A 84 -38.48 1.19 3.36
C GLN A 84 -38.71 2.65 3.79
N ILE A 85 -38.21 3.03 4.97
CA ILE A 85 -38.30 4.43 5.45
C ILE A 85 -37.44 5.35 4.58
N HIS A 86 -36.43 4.81 3.87
CA HIS A 86 -35.52 5.55 3.01
C HIS A 86 -34.86 6.75 3.72
N PRO A 87 -34.17 6.53 4.84
CA PRO A 87 -33.52 7.64 5.52
C PRO A 87 -32.51 8.32 4.58
N PRO A 88 -32.51 9.66 4.52
CA PRO A 88 -31.61 10.38 3.64
C PRO A 88 -30.17 10.09 4.00
N ALA A 89 -29.30 10.01 2.99
CA ALA A 89 -27.88 9.85 3.21
C ALA A 89 -27.33 11.02 4.02
N LYS A 90 -26.60 10.71 5.08
CA LYS A 90 -25.81 11.72 5.79
C LYS A 90 -24.60 12.09 4.94
N ALA A 91 -24.08 13.31 5.12
CA ALA A 91 -22.81 13.72 4.55
C ALA A 91 -21.70 12.83 5.14
N SER A 92 -21.41 11.74 4.44
CA SER A 92 -20.35 10.79 4.78
C SER A 92 -19.26 10.85 3.72
N LEU A 93 -18.02 10.67 4.15
CA LEU A 93 -16.85 10.65 3.27
C LEU A 93 -16.40 9.21 3.06
N ASP A 94 -15.98 8.92 1.85
CA ASP A 94 -15.24 7.68 1.57
C ASP A 94 -13.89 7.72 2.29
N ARG A 95 -13.40 6.58 2.73
CA ARG A 95 -12.17 6.48 3.51
C ARG A 95 -11.23 5.46 2.92
N CYS A 96 -10.01 5.89 2.63
CA CYS A 96 -8.95 5.05 2.11
C CYS A 96 -7.71 5.13 2.98
N TYR A 97 -7.00 4.02 3.15
CA TYR A 97 -5.62 4.04 3.61
C TYR A 97 -4.68 3.92 2.42
N VAL A 98 -3.62 4.71 2.48
CA VAL A 98 -2.55 4.74 1.50
C VAL A 98 -1.20 4.68 2.21
N ASN A 99 -0.15 4.37 1.45
CA ASN A 99 1.20 4.40 1.98
C ASN A 99 1.57 5.81 2.46
N ASN A 100 2.36 5.86 3.52
CA ASN A 100 3.02 7.07 3.97
C ASN A 100 4.52 6.94 3.65
N PHE A 101 4.95 7.59 2.59
CA PHE A 101 6.32 7.48 2.09
C PHE A 101 7.38 7.99 3.08
N LYS A 102 6.98 8.87 4.01
CA LYS A 102 7.86 9.39 5.08
C LYS A 102 7.95 8.48 6.29
N SER A 103 6.88 7.74 6.58
CA SER A 103 6.78 6.85 7.76
C SER A 103 5.90 5.65 7.41
N PRO A 104 6.44 4.62 6.73
CA PRO A 104 5.67 3.46 6.24
C PRO A 104 4.92 2.69 7.33
N ASP A 105 5.39 2.78 8.58
CA ASP A 105 4.76 2.22 9.78
C ASP A 105 3.46 2.95 10.21
N ARG A 106 3.20 4.12 9.62
CA ARG A 106 2.04 4.98 9.91
C ARG A 106 1.26 5.32 8.65
N PRO A 107 0.43 4.42 8.16
CA PRO A 107 -0.38 4.65 6.97
C PRO A 107 -1.18 5.94 7.03
N ARG A 108 -1.37 6.60 5.89
CA ARG A 108 -2.13 7.85 5.79
C ARG A 108 -3.59 7.55 5.47
N LEU A 109 -4.51 8.15 6.23
CA LEU A 109 -5.93 8.13 5.94
C LEU A 109 -6.27 9.26 4.97
N LEU A 110 -6.88 8.91 3.84
CA LEU A 110 -7.48 9.86 2.90
C LEU A 110 -9.00 9.83 3.05
N ALA A 111 -9.60 11.01 3.12
CA ALA A 111 -11.04 11.19 3.07
C ALA A 111 -11.41 11.81 1.72
N LEU A 112 -12.24 11.11 0.96
CA LEU A 112 -12.71 11.51 -0.36
C LEU A 112 -14.22 11.82 -0.31
N PRO A 113 -14.73 12.64 -1.19
CA PRO A 113 -16.17 12.78 -1.37
C PRO A 113 -16.82 11.42 -1.62
N ARG A 114 -18.10 11.30 -1.22
CA ARG A 114 -18.90 10.08 -1.36
C ARG A 114 -18.85 9.53 -2.79
N GLY A 115 -18.67 8.22 -2.94
CA GLY A 115 -18.63 7.50 -4.21
C GLY A 115 -17.32 7.59 -4.98
N GLN A 116 -16.31 8.33 -4.51
CA GLN A 116 -15.07 8.56 -5.25
C GLN A 116 -13.95 7.56 -4.94
N ALA A 117 -13.98 6.84 -3.81
CA ALA A 117 -12.86 6.00 -3.39
C ALA A 117 -12.50 4.88 -4.37
N ASN A 118 -13.50 4.19 -4.91
CA ASN A 118 -13.27 3.11 -5.87
C ASN A 118 -12.74 3.63 -7.22
N GLY A 119 -13.21 4.81 -7.66
CA GLY A 119 -12.69 5.50 -8.83
C GLY A 119 -11.24 5.88 -8.63
N PHE A 120 -10.92 6.53 -7.52
CA PHE A 120 -9.56 6.94 -7.18
C PHE A 120 -8.59 5.75 -7.16
N ARG A 121 -8.95 4.64 -6.49
CA ARG A 121 -8.15 3.41 -6.50
C ARG A 121 -7.89 2.89 -7.91
N LYS A 122 -8.94 2.81 -8.74
CA LYS A 122 -8.84 2.30 -10.10
C LYS A 122 -7.97 3.19 -10.98
N ASP A 123 -8.16 4.50 -10.91
CA ASP A 123 -7.43 5.45 -11.74
C ASP A 123 -5.94 5.50 -11.35
N LEU A 124 -5.63 5.51 -10.04
CA LEU A 124 -4.24 5.47 -9.58
C LEU A 124 -3.56 4.17 -10.02
N GLN A 125 -4.21 3.02 -9.85
CA GLN A 125 -3.68 1.74 -10.29
C GLN A 125 -3.44 1.70 -11.80
N SER A 126 -4.43 2.13 -12.59
CA SER A 126 -4.30 2.16 -14.06
C SER A 126 -3.19 3.10 -14.53
N GLY A 127 -3.00 4.23 -13.82
CA GLY A 127 -1.91 5.16 -14.12
C GLY A 127 -0.54 4.59 -13.78
N ILE A 128 -0.39 3.90 -12.66
CA ILE A 128 0.87 3.20 -12.34
C ILE A 128 1.19 2.13 -13.38
N GLU A 129 0.20 1.33 -13.81
CA GLU A 129 0.36 0.35 -14.89
C GLU A 129 0.73 1.02 -16.23
N PHE A 130 0.14 2.17 -16.51
CA PHE A 130 0.51 2.97 -17.70
C PHE A 130 1.96 3.44 -17.64
N LEU A 131 2.40 4.01 -16.50
CA LEU A 131 3.77 4.45 -16.30
C LEU A 131 4.77 3.29 -16.40
N ARG A 132 4.44 2.13 -15.81
CA ARG A 132 5.25 0.91 -15.90
C ARG A 132 5.52 0.46 -17.33
N ARG A 133 4.54 0.65 -18.23
CA ARG A 133 4.69 0.31 -19.65
C ARG A 133 5.38 1.39 -20.47
N ARG A 134 5.19 2.66 -20.11
CA ARG A 134 5.63 3.79 -20.92
C ARG A 134 7.02 4.29 -20.56
N ILE A 135 7.42 4.30 -19.30
CA ILE A 135 8.74 4.77 -18.87
C ILE A 135 9.87 3.99 -19.56
N PRO A 136 9.87 2.65 -19.65
CA PRO A 136 10.90 1.92 -20.41
C PRO A 136 11.00 2.36 -21.88
N GLN A 137 9.85 2.60 -22.52
CA GLN A 137 9.81 3.06 -23.91
C GLN A 137 10.46 4.44 -24.11
N VAL A 138 10.29 5.33 -23.13
CA VAL A 138 10.96 6.66 -23.14
C VAL A 138 12.47 6.49 -23.04
N PHE A 139 12.94 5.58 -22.16
CA PHE A 139 14.37 5.31 -21.97
C PHE A 139 15.01 4.61 -23.16
N GLU A 140 14.25 3.82 -23.93
CA GLU A 140 14.70 3.21 -25.18
C GLU A 140 14.65 4.17 -26.37
N GLY A 141 13.94 5.27 -26.22
CA GLY A 141 13.79 6.28 -27.27
C GLY A 141 15.13 6.87 -27.73
N GLU A 142 15.28 7.05 -29.05
CA GLU A 142 16.51 7.60 -29.65
C GLU A 142 16.98 8.92 -29.01
N PRO A 143 16.11 9.90 -28.69
CA PRO A 143 16.52 11.14 -28.04
C PRO A 143 17.21 10.93 -26.71
N PHE A 144 16.64 10.06 -25.85
CA PHE A 144 17.18 9.74 -24.53
C PHE A 144 18.52 8.99 -24.67
N GLN A 145 18.59 7.97 -25.51
CA GLN A 145 19.80 7.17 -25.73
C GLN A 145 20.94 8.02 -26.28
N ARG A 146 20.64 8.98 -27.15
CA ARG A 146 21.64 9.92 -27.70
C ARG A 146 22.19 10.85 -26.60
N GLN A 147 21.35 11.36 -25.70
CA GLN A 147 21.81 12.18 -24.57
C GLN A 147 22.61 11.37 -23.57
N LYS A 148 22.13 10.17 -23.21
CA LYS A 148 22.84 9.21 -22.36
C LYS A 148 24.23 8.89 -22.91
N GLY A 149 24.32 8.57 -24.20
CA GLY A 149 25.61 8.30 -24.87
C GLY A 149 26.57 9.48 -24.74
N ARG A 150 26.12 10.72 -25.02
CA ARG A 150 26.97 11.92 -24.88
C ARG A 150 27.49 12.12 -23.45
N ILE A 151 26.67 11.87 -22.43
CA ILE A 151 27.09 11.96 -21.04
C ILE A 151 28.16 10.90 -20.74
N VAL A 152 27.90 9.64 -21.08
CA VAL A 152 28.84 8.54 -20.87
C VAL A 152 30.17 8.80 -21.59
N ASP A 153 30.14 9.16 -22.86
CA ASP A 153 31.33 9.44 -23.68
C ASP A 153 32.19 10.56 -23.05
N ARG A 154 31.54 11.63 -22.55
CA ARG A 154 32.25 12.75 -21.91
C ARG A 154 32.97 12.30 -20.64
N PHE A 155 32.33 11.51 -19.78
CA PHE A 155 32.94 11.01 -18.54
C PHE A 155 34.03 9.97 -18.81
N THR A 156 33.79 9.07 -19.76
CA THR A 156 34.80 8.07 -20.19
C THR A 156 36.04 8.76 -20.76
N ALA A 157 35.87 9.81 -21.56
CA ALA A 157 37.01 10.59 -22.08
C ALA A 157 37.83 11.25 -20.95
N ARG A 158 37.14 11.82 -19.94
CA ARG A 158 37.82 12.43 -18.78
C ARG A 158 38.56 11.41 -17.93
N GLU A 159 37.93 10.27 -17.68
CA GLU A 159 38.55 9.17 -16.92
C GLU A 159 39.79 8.67 -17.64
N LYS A 160 39.67 8.42 -18.95
CA LYS A 160 40.77 8.00 -19.78
C LYS A 160 41.90 8.98 -19.79
N GLU A 161 41.63 10.30 -19.92
CA GLU A 161 42.63 11.36 -19.88
C GLU A 161 43.42 11.34 -18.56
N LEU A 162 42.74 11.21 -17.42
CA LEU A 162 43.39 11.15 -16.11
C LEU A 162 44.30 9.91 -15.97
N MET A 163 43.82 8.77 -16.47
CA MET A 163 44.59 7.51 -16.39
C MET A 163 45.77 7.52 -17.38
N ASP A 164 45.58 8.02 -18.60
CA ASP A 164 46.61 8.11 -19.61
C ASP A 164 47.73 9.10 -19.18
N ASP A 165 47.36 10.20 -18.54
CA ASP A 165 48.35 11.18 -18.00
C ASP A 165 49.18 10.55 -16.87
N PHE A 166 48.55 9.85 -15.96
CA PHE A 166 49.23 9.11 -14.90
C PHE A 166 50.14 8.04 -15.50
N THR A 167 49.62 7.20 -16.38
CA THR A 167 50.37 6.11 -17.01
C THR A 167 51.56 6.63 -17.79
N ARG A 168 51.43 7.73 -18.52
CA ARG A 168 52.56 8.39 -19.25
C ARG A 168 53.63 8.92 -18.31
N ARG A 169 53.28 9.44 -17.14
CA ARG A 169 54.24 9.91 -16.14
C ARG A 169 55.03 8.76 -15.54
N ILE A 170 54.38 7.72 -15.06
CA ILE A 170 55.09 6.57 -14.46
C ILE A 170 55.95 5.81 -15.49
N ALA A 171 55.50 5.73 -16.74
CA ALA A 171 56.24 5.10 -17.83
C ALA A 171 57.58 5.80 -18.13
N ARG A 172 57.69 7.11 -17.97
CA ARG A 172 58.95 7.84 -18.11
C ARG A 172 60.00 7.49 -17.07
N GLU A 173 59.53 7.04 -15.92
CA GLU A 173 60.37 6.60 -14.77
C GLU A 173 60.49 5.08 -14.65
N GLN A 174 60.18 4.37 -15.76
CA GLN A 174 60.24 2.89 -15.84
C GLN A 174 59.28 2.16 -14.88
N PHE A 175 58.07 2.69 -14.71
CA PHE A 175 56.98 2.04 -14.03
C PHE A 175 55.80 1.83 -14.96
N ALA A 176 54.98 0.81 -14.67
CA ALA A 176 53.77 0.50 -15.42
C ALA A 176 52.61 0.19 -14.46
N LEU A 177 51.39 0.52 -14.91
CA LEU A 177 50.17 0.13 -14.22
C LEU A 177 49.77 -1.28 -14.69
N GLY A 178 49.62 -2.21 -13.78
CA GLY A 178 49.16 -3.56 -14.04
C GLY A 178 48.03 -3.96 -13.10
N HIS A 179 47.67 -5.24 -13.07
CA HIS A 179 46.67 -5.79 -12.17
C HIS A 179 47.31 -6.88 -11.30
N MET A 180 47.14 -6.75 -9.99
CA MET A 180 47.52 -7.79 -9.06
C MET A 180 46.28 -8.57 -8.63
N GLN A 181 46.33 -9.88 -8.73
CA GLN A 181 45.21 -10.73 -8.34
C GLN A 181 45.29 -11.04 -6.84
N VAL A 182 44.32 -10.51 -6.08
CA VAL A 182 44.18 -10.79 -4.65
C VAL A 182 42.88 -11.60 -4.46
N GLY A 183 43.04 -12.92 -4.39
CA GLY A 183 41.88 -13.84 -4.37
C GLY A 183 41.11 -13.84 -5.68
N ALA A 184 39.81 -13.53 -5.62
CA ALA A 184 38.94 -13.44 -6.80
C ALA A 184 38.89 -12.04 -7.43
N VAL A 185 39.58 -11.04 -6.86
CA VAL A 185 39.53 -9.64 -7.28
C VAL A 185 40.87 -9.22 -7.90
N ALA A 186 40.82 -8.63 -9.11
CA ALA A 186 41.96 -8.00 -9.75
C ALA A 186 42.02 -6.52 -9.34
N LEU A 187 43.05 -6.13 -8.61
CA LEU A 187 43.25 -4.74 -8.16
C LEU A 187 44.33 -4.08 -9.01
N PRO A 188 44.16 -2.83 -9.44
CA PRO A 188 45.18 -2.11 -10.15
C PRO A 188 46.35 -1.80 -9.21
N GLU A 189 47.57 -2.09 -9.66
CA GLU A 189 48.80 -1.91 -8.92
C GLU A 189 49.93 -1.38 -9.82
N ILE A 190 50.92 -0.73 -9.21
CA ILE A 190 52.03 -0.13 -9.92
C ILE A 190 53.23 -1.09 -9.83
N PHE A 191 53.86 -1.33 -10.97
CA PHE A 191 55.02 -2.22 -11.10
C PHE A 191 56.23 -1.48 -11.66
N PRO A 192 57.41 -1.56 -11.07
CA PRO A 192 58.64 -1.22 -11.74
C PRO A 192 58.86 -2.11 -12.95
N VAL A 193 59.38 -1.54 -14.04
CA VAL A 193 59.71 -2.25 -15.28
C VAL A 193 61.21 -2.39 -15.39
N LEU A 194 61.71 -3.60 -15.18
CA LEU A 194 63.12 -3.96 -15.29
C LEU A 194 63.31 -4.86 -16.52
N GLU A 195 64.25 -4.49 -17.41
CA GLU A 195 64.51 -5.20 -18.66
C GLU A 195 63.27 -5.50 -19.50
N GLY A 196 62.24 -4.60 -19.43
CA GLY A 196 61.01 -4.75 -20.17
C GLY A 196 59.95 -5.67 -19.52
N GLN A 197 60.20 -6.16 -18.30
CA GLN A 197 59.27 -6.96 -17.52
C GLN A 197 58.73 -6.22 -16.32
N MET A 198 57.44 -6.37 -16.01
CA MET A 198 56.85 -5.87 -14.77
C MET A 198 57.25 -6.75 -13.60
N VAL A 199 57.89 -6.19 -12.59
CA VAL A 199 58.35 -6.92 -11.41
C VAL A 199 57.58 -6.45 -10.18
N PRO A 200 57.05 -7.35 -9.35
CA PRO A 200 56.45 -6.97 -8.09
C PRO A 200 57.45 -6.28 -7.19
N ILE A 201 57.04 -5.20 -6.49
CA ILE A 201 57.92 -4.47 -5.60
C ILE A 201 58.49 -5.38 -4.48
N GLU A 202 57.74 -6.39 -4.08
CA GLU A 202 58.14 -7.40 -3.05
C GLU A 202 59.31 -8.27 -3.48
N ASP A 203 59.58 -8.38 -4.78
CA ASP A 203 60.69 -9.18 -5.31
C ASP A 203 62.00 -8.38 -5.48
N ILE A 204 61.96 -7.06 -5.40
CA ILE A 204 63.12 -6.18 -5.50
C ILE A 204 64.19 -6.52 -4.44
N PRO A 205 63.89 -6.71 -3.14
CA PRO A 205 64.87 -7.10 -2.15
C PRO A 205 65.56 -8.45 -2.45
N LYS A 206 64.83 -9.41 -3.03
CA LYS A 206 65.37 -10.71 -3.44
C LYS A 206 66.37 -10.56 -4.60
N MET A 207 66.04 -9.70 -5.58
CA MET A 207 66.95 -9.41 -6.73
C MET A 207 68.26 -8.75 -6.28
N VAL A 208 68.22 -7.89 -5.25
CA VAL A 208 69.43 -7.32 -4.65
C VAL A 208 70.25 -8.39 -3.98
N HIS A 209 69.64 -9.32 -3.22
CA HIS A 209 70.37 -10.42 -2.55
C HIS A 209 70.98 -11.39 -3.56
N GLU A 210 70.36 -11.61 -4.71
CA GLU A 210 70.90 -12.45 -5.80
C GLU A 210 71.90 -11.73 -6.67
N GLY A 211 72.25 -10.47 -6.38
CA GLY A 211 73.23 -9.69 -7.13
C GLY A 211 72.75 -9.24 -8.52
N LYS A 212 71.44 -9.33 -8.79
CA LYS A 212 70.85 -8.92 -10.07
C LYS A 212 70.52 -7.44 -10.15
N LEU A 213 70.48 -6.75 -9.00
CA LEU A 213 70.17 -5.34 -8.89
C LEU A 213 71.08 -4.66 -7.87
N GLU A 214 71.58 -3.50 -8.20
CA GLU A 214 72.39 -2.68 -7.26
C GLU A 214 71.50 -2.09 -6.15
N THR A 215 72.07 -2.05 -4.90
CA THR A 215 71.31 -1.54 -3.74
C THR A 215 70.81 -0.09 -3.94
N VAL A 216 71.62 0.75 -4.55
CA VAL A 216 71.28 2.17 -4.80
C VAL A 216 70.11 2.28 -5.76
N VAL A 217 70.02 1.41 -6.77
CA VAL A 217 68.93 1.37 -7.73
C VAL A 217 67.64 0.85 -7.06
N ALA A 218 67.76 -0.15 -6.18
CA ALA A 218 66.61 -0.66 -5.44
C ALA A 218 65.99 0.40 -4.51
N GLU A 219 66.78 1.13 -3.77
CA GLU A 219 66.34 2.23 -2.90
C GLU A 219 65.64 3.36 -3.69
N ASP A 220 66.13 3.70 -4.90
CA ASP A 220 65.49 4.67 -5.77
C ASP A 220 64.15 4.18 -6.30
N LEU A 221 64.07 2.90 -6.68
CA LEU A 221 62.80 2.27 -7.14
C LEU A 221 61.77 2.23 -6.00
N GLU A 222 62.12 1.84 -4.80
CA GLU A 222 61.22 1.81 -3.64
C GLU A 222 60.71 3.20 -3.29
N ARG A 223 61.58 4.23 -3.32
CA ARG A 223 61.18 5.61 -3.08
C ARG A 223 60.19 6.13 -4.15
N LYS A 224 60.47 5.88 -5.44
CA LYS A 224 59.60 6.26 -6.55
C LYS A 224 58.29 5.50 -6.51
N TYR A 225 58.32 4.19 -6.16
CA TYR A 225 57.12 3.39 -5.99
C TYR A 225 56.19 4.02 -4.95
N GLU A 226 56.71 4.36 -3.76
CA GLU A 226 55.87 4.96 -2.72
C GLU A 226 55.29 6.32 -3.13
N GLN A 227 56.07 7.14 -3.87
CA GLN A 227 55.58 8.39 -4.43
C GLN A 227 54.44 8.14 -5.44
N PHE A 228 54.63 7.22 -6.39
CA PHE A 228 53.62 6.94 -7.40
C PHE A 228 52.39 6.26 -6.81
N ARG A 229 52.55 5.47 -5.78
CA ARG A 229 51.42 4.87 -5.04
C ARG A 229 50.55 5.94 -4.38
N GLN A 230 51.16 6.95 -3.80
CA GLN A 230 50.42 8.09 -3.24
C GLN A 230 49.71 8.89 -4.36
N GLU A 231 50.39 9.16 -5.47
CA GLU A 231 49.79 9.84 -6.62
C GLU A 231 48.64 9.01 -7.22
N PHE A 232 48.82 7.70 -7.37
CA PHE A 232 47.79 6.80 -7.84
C PHE A 232 46.51 6.82 -6.95
N THR A 233 46.72 6.86 -5.63
CA THR A 233 45.61 6.99 -4.69
C THR A 233 44.80 8.25 -4.94
N VAL A 234 45.46 9.36 -5.29
CA VAL A 234 44.75 10.62 -5.64
C VAL A 234 44.02 10.50 -6.98
N VAL A 235 44.67 9.89 -7.98
CA VAL A 235 44.03 9.67 -9.30
C VAL A 235 42.83 8.74 -9.13
N TYR A 236 42.95 7.65 -8.44
CA TYR A 236 41.88 6.70 -8.18
C TYR A 236 40.68 7.34 -7.44
N ARG A 237 40.94 8.20 -6.46
CA ARG A 237 39.86 8.95 -5.81
C ARG A 237 39.14 9.88 -6.79
N LYS A 238 39.86 10.48 -7.73
CA LYS A 238 39.23 11.33 -8.78
C LYS A 238 38.37 10.50 -9.72
N THR A 239 38.80 9.28 -10.12
CA THR A 239 37.95 8.42 -10.95
C THR A 239 36.67 7.97 -10.21
N LEU A 240 36.77 7.66 -8.91
CA LEU A 240 35.58 7.38 -8.08
C LEU A 240 34.62 8.59 -7.99
N THR A 241 35.18 9.81 -7.93
CA THR A 241 34.35 11.02 -7.92
C THR A 241 33.65 11.18 -9.26
N LEU A 242 34.35 11.01 -10.38
CA LEU A 242 33.76 11.05 -11.73
C LEU A 242 32.67 10.00 -11.91
N SER A 243 32.87 8.79 -11.42
CA SER A 243 31.82 7.74 -11.48
C SER A 243 30.55 8.12 -10.72
N ARG A 244 30.69 8.78 -9.56
CA ARG A 244 29.53 9.30 -8.80
C ARG A 244 28.84 10.47 -9.53
N GLU A 245 29.62 11.37 -10.12
CA GLU A 245 29.08 12.47 -10.94
C GLU A 245 28.33 11.93 -12.16
N LEU A 246 28.88 10.92 -12.84
CA LEU A 246 28.20 10.24 -13.94
C LEU A 246 26.87 9.62 -13.48
N ALA A 247 26.88 8.87 -12.39
CA ALA A 247 25.65 8.26 -11.86
C ALA A 247 24.59 9.32 -11.52
N SER A 248 25.00 10.44 -10.93
CA SER A 248 24.11 11.56 -10.60
C SER A 248 23.54 12.23 -11.87
N GLU A 249 24.37 12.48 -12.89
CA GLU A 249 23.87 13.07 -14.15
C GLU A 249 22.93 12.13 -14.91
N LEU A 250 23.20 10.83 -14.90
CA LEU A 250 22.32 9.83 -15.50
C LEU A 250 20.98 9.75 -14.76
N SER A 251 21.01 9.75 -13.43
CA SER A 251 19.79 9.77 -12.62
C SER A 251 18.95 11.04 -12.89
N TYR A 252 19.60 12.19 -13.01
CA TYR A 252 18.91 13.43 -13.35
C TYR A 252 18.26 13.36 -14.74
N LEU A 253 18.98 12.85 -15.74
CA LEU A 253 18.45 12.66 -17.10
C LEU A 253 17.23 11.72 -17.11
N GLU A 254 17.29 10.63 -16.34
CA GLU A 254 16.18 9.67 -16.19
C GLU A 254 14.97 10.33 -15.55
N GLN A 255 15.17 11.09 -14.47
CA GLN A 255 14.11 11.85 -13.80
C GLN A 255 13.47 12.88 -14.73
N GLU A 256 14.27 13.64 -15.47
CA GLU A 256 13.79 14.64 -16.44
C GLU A 256 12.95 13.97 -17.55
N ALA A 257 13.42 12.86 -18.09
CA ALA A 257 12.70 12.12 -19.13
C ALA A 257 11.39 11.50 -18.64
N ALA A 258 11.34 10.98 -17.40
CA ALA A 258 10.16 10.38 -16.81
C ALA A 258 9.16 11.45 -16.30
N SER A 259 9.65 12.63 -15.88
CA SER A 259 8.82 13.65 -15.23
C SER A 259 7.63 14.07 -16.08
N VAL A 260 7.79 14.20 -17.38
CA VAL A 260 6.71 14.62 -18.29
C VAL A 260 5.51 13.68 -18.22
N LEU A 261 5.76 12.35 -18.15
CA LEU A 261 4.69 11.36 -18.04
C LEU A 261 4.08 11.36 -16.64
N VAL A 262 4.94 11.41 -15.61
CA VAL A 262 4.52 11.38 -14.22
C VAL A 262 3.72 12.64 -13.88
N ASP A 263 4.19 13.82 -14.27
CA ASP A 263 3.51 15.09 -14.00
C ASP A 263 2.14 15.13 -14.68
N GLY A 264 2.06 14.73 -15.96
CA GLY A 264 0.77 14.66 -16.65
C GLY A 264 -0.24 13.73 -15.96
N PHE A 265 0.20 12.57 -15.51
CA PHE A 265 -0.64 11.64 -14.77
C PHE A 265 -1.10 12.19 -13.41
N ILE A 266 -0.19 12.79 -12.64
CA ILE A 266 -0.51 13.35 -11.32
C ILE A 266 -1.45 14.54 -11.43
N GLU A 267 -1.26 15.43 -12.41
CA GLU A 267 -2.16 16.56 -12.62
C GLU A 267 -3.58 16.11 -13.05
N GLU A 268 -3.69 15.11 -13.92
CA GLU A 268 -4.99 14.50 -14.26
C GLU A 268 -5.74 14.00 -13.00
N LEU A 269 -5.03 13.34 -12.09
CA LEU A 269 -5.63 12.87 -10.84
C LEU A 269 -6.02 14.03 -9.91
N LYS A 270 -5.22 15.10 -9.81
CA LYS A 270 -5.53 16.27 -9.00
C LYS A 270 -6.75 17.05 -9.51
N GLU A 271 -6.89 17.15 -10.82
CA GLU A 271 -8.08 17.76 -11.43
C GLU A 271 -9.35 16.96 -11.12
N LYS A 272 -9.25 15.64 -11.15
CA LYS A 272 -10.40 14.74 -10.92
C LYS A 272 -10.75 14.59 -9.45
N TYR A 273 -9.78 14.54 -8.55
CA TYR A 273 -9.95 14.27 -7.12
C TYR A 273 -9.52 15.47 -6.27
N SER A 274 -10.49 16.29 -5.90
CA SER A 274 -10.26 17.49 -5.10
C SER A 274 -9.98 17.16 -3.62
N GLY A 275 -9.13 17.96 -2.98
CA GLY A 275 -8.84 17.88 -1.55
C GLY A 275 -7.35 18.04 -1.23
N THR A 276 -7.03 18.87 -0.24
CA THR A 276 -5.63 19.16 0.14
C THR A 276 -4.85 17.89 0.50
N ALA A 277 -5.46 16.98 1.27
CA ALA A 277 -4.81 15.73 1.68
C ALA A 277 -4.54 14.79 0.48
N VAL A 278 -5.43 14.78 -0.52
CA VAL A 278 -5.26 13.99 -1.74
C VAL A 278 -4.14 14.59 -2.60
N ALA A 279 -4.15 15.92 -2.79
CA ALA A 279 -3.10 16.61 -3.55
C ALA A 279 -1.72 16.41 -2.92
N GLU A 280 -1.59 16.53 -1.60
CA GLU A 280 -0.35 16.26 -0.89
C GLU A 280 0.12 14.80 -1.07
N TYR A 281 -0.79 13.83 -0.99
CA TYR A 281 -0.47 12.43 -1.21
C TYR A 281 0.01 12.19 -2.65
N LEU A 282 -0.65 12.76 -3.64
CA LEU A 282 -0.27 12.65 -5.04
C LEU A 282 1.11 13.26 -5.31
N GLU A 283 1.47 14.36 -4.63
CA GLU A 283 2.84 14.89 -4.69
C GLU A 283 3.86 13.92 -4.07
N GLU A 284 3.54 13.27 -2.96
CA GLU A 284 4.41 12.24 -2.39
C GLU A 284 4.57 11.04 -3.33
N VAL A 285 3.51 10.60 -4.01
CA VAL A 285 3.57 9.57 -5.07
C VAL A 285 4.48 10.02 -6.21
N ARG A 286 4.33 11.25 -6.70
CA ARG A 286 5.17 11.85 -7.73
C ARG A 286 6.65 11.77 -7.37
N HIS A 287 7.01 12.28 -6.20
CA HIS A 287 8.40 12.25 -5.71
C HIS A 287 8.91 10.81 -5.57
N SER A 288 8.12 9.92 -4.99
CA SER A 288 8.50 8.51 -4.82
C SER A 288 8.76 7.80 -6.15
N ILE A 289 7.99 8.08 -7.18
CA ILE A 289 8.20 7.50 -8.52
C ILE A 289 9.51 8.04 -9.13
N LEU A 290 9.71 9.36 -9.10
CA LEU A 290 10.88 10.00 -9.71
C LEU A 290 12.18 9.66 -8.96
N ASP A 291 12.12 9.49 -7.64
CA ASP A 291 13.28 9.10 -6.81
C ASP A 291 13.63 7.61 -6.93
N ASN A 292 12.68 6.78 -7.35
CA ASN A 292 12.86 5.33 -7.47
C ASN A 292 12.33 4.79 -8.80
N LEU A 293 13.04 5.08 -9.88
CA LEU A 293 12.69 4.64 -11.23
C LEU A 293 13.11 3.20 -11.55
N GLU A 294 13.95 2.56 -10.72
CA GLU A 294 14.45 1.20 -10.99
C GLU A 294 13.34 0.17 -11.24
N PRO A 295 12.27 0.08 -10.41
CA PRO A 295 11.18 -0.87 -10.68
C PRO A 295 10.45 -0.62 -12.00
N PHE A 296 10.50 0.60 -12.53
CA PHE A 296 9.87 0.96 -13.80
C PHE A 296 10.75 0.68 -15.02
N LYS A 297 12.04 0.33 -14.83
CA LYS A 297 12.96 -0.03 -15.92
C LYS A 297 12.83 -1.49 -16.33
N GLU A 298 12.40 -2.35 -15.41
CA GLU A 298 12.23 -3.79 -15.64
C GLU A 298 10.99 -4.06 -16.51
N ARG A 299 11.14 -4.82 -17.57
CA ARG A 299 10.01 -5.29 -18.37
C ARG A 299 9.32 -6.45 -17.69
N GLU A 300 7.98 -6.49 -17.74
CA GLU A 300 7.23 -7.69 -17.36
C GLU A 300 7.71 -8.90 -18.17
N GLY A 301 8.35 -9.87 -17.50
CA GLY A 301 8.76 -11.14 -18.10
C GLY A 301 10.25 -11.30 -18.40
N GLU A 302 11.11 -10.32 -18.15
CA GLU A 302 12.55 -10.53 -18.14
C GLU A 302 12.96 -11.06 -16.77
N GLU A 303 13.14 -12.39 -16.64
CA GLU A 303 13.86 -12.99 -15.52
C GLU A 303 15.29 -12.41 -15.52
N GLU A 304 15.82 -11.97 -14.38
CA GLU A 304 17.20 -11.49 -14.27
C GLU A 304 18.16 -12.45 -14.96
N PRO A 305 18.98 -11.99 -15.92
CA PRO A 305 20.00 -12.83 -16.51
C PRO A 305 21.10 -13.07 -15.46
N GLY A 306 20.95 -14.12 -14.68
CA GLY A 306 21.87 -14.50 -13.60
C GLY A 306 21.21 -15.16 -12.39
N ALA A 307 19.92 -15.25 -12.30
CA ALA A 307 19.25 -16.04 -11.28
C ALA A 307 19.65 -17.52 -11.46
N VAL A 308 20.50 -18.02 -10.58
CA VAL A 308 20.86 -19.44 -10.51
C VAL A 308 19.56 -20.22 -10.27
N PRO A 309 19.16 -21.14 -11.15
CA PRO A 309 17.95 -21.92 -10.93
C PRO A 309 18.09 -22.69 -9.62
N PRO A 310 17.09 -22.67 -8.73
CA PRO A 310 17.15 -23.45 -7.51
C PRO A 310 17.28 -24.93 -7.83
N PRO A 311 17.98 -25.71 -6.99
CA PRO A 311 18.20 -27.14 -7.22
C PRO A 311 16.87 -27.86 -7.37
N GLU A 312 16.76 -28.67 -8.41
CA GLU A 312 15.60 -29.51 -8.71
C GLU A 312 15.30 -30.44 -7.53
N GLY A 313 14.12 -30.33 -6.92
CA GLY A 313 13.61 -31.28 -5.93
C GLY A 313 13.01 -30.71 -4.64
N GLY A 314 13.01 -29.39 -4.41
CA GLY A 314 12.32 -28.79 -3.26
C GLY A 314 10.89 -28.34 -3.60
N PRO A 315 9.94 -28.36 -2.65
CA PRO A 315 8.65 -27.73 -2.88
C PRO A 315 8.89 -26.23 -3.16
N ARG A 316 8.56 -25.80 -4.36
CA ARG A 316 8.55 -24.38 -4.74
C ARG A 316 7.47 -23.71 -3.91
N THR A 317 7.82 -23.21 -2.75
CA THR A 317 7.06 -22.14 -2.12
C THR A 317 7.49 -20.88 -2.87
N PRO A 318 6.61 -20.26 -3.67
CA PRO A 318 6.90 -18.93 -4.20
C PRO A 318 7.04 -18.04 -2.97
N THR A 319 8.24 -17.57 -2.71
CA THR A 319 8.44 -16.41 -1.83
C THR A 319 7.68 -15.31 -2.54
N PRO A 320 6.59 -14.77 -2.00
CA PRO A 320 5.97 -13.63 -2.63
C PRO A 320 6.95 -12.47 -2.44
N GLU A 321 7.82 -12.27 -3.42
CA GLU A 321 8.47 -10.98 -3.57
C GLU A 321 7.35 -9.98 -3.61
N ARG A 322 7.35 -9.07 -2.64
CA ARG A 322 6.31 -8.04 -2.57
C ARG A 322 6.44 -7.22 -3.83
N ASP A 323 5.38 -7.19 -4.61
CA ASP A 323 5.26 -6.31 -5.77
C ASP A 323 5.74 -4.90 -5.36
N PRO A 324 6.82 -4.37 -5.97
CA PRO A 324 7.36 -3.05 -5.62
C PRO A 324 6.34 -1.93 -5.84
N PHE A 325 5.34 -2.16 -6.68
CA PHE A 325 4.26 -1.21 -6.96
C PHE A 325 3.13 -1.22 -5.90
N ARG A 326 3.16 -2.19 -4.98
CA ARG A 326 2.18 -2.26 -3.88
C ARG A 326 2.15 -0.99 -3.02
N VAL A 327 3.27 -0.27 -2.94
CA VAL A 327 3.38 1.00 -2.20
C VAL A 327 2.48 2.11 -2.76
N TYR A 328 2.08 2.02 -4.03
CA TYR A 328 1.14 2.92 -4.69
C TYR A 328 -0.31 2.44 -4.61
N GLY A 329 -0.56 1.32 -3.95
CA GLY A 329 -1.91 0.78 -3.77
C GLY A 329 -2.80 1.67 -2.91
N VAL A 330 -4.12 1.54 -3.08
CA VAL A 330 -5.13 2.22 -2.25
C VAL A 330 -6.01 1.18 -1.59
N ASN A 331 -5.97 1.12 -0.27
CA ASN A 331 -6.87 0.28 0.51
C ASN A 331 -8.16 1.04 0.83
N VAL A 332 -9.23 0.73 0.11
CA VAL A 332 -10.55 1.33 0.32
C VAL A 332 -11.22 0.65 1.52
N LEU A 333 -11.32 1.38 2.62
CA LEU A 333 -11.99 0.90 3.84
C LEU A 333 -13.49 1.16 3.84
N LEU A 334 -13.89 2.29 3.28
CA LEU A 334 -15.29 2.70 3.19
C LEU A 334 -15.48 3.36 1.83
N ALA A 335 -16.38 2.81 1.05
CA ALA A 335 -16.87 3.41 -0.18
C ALA A 335 -18.40 3.38 -0.15
N HIS A 336 -19.00 4.50 -0.39
CA HIS A 336 -20.44 4.62 -0.54
C HIS A 336 -20.82 4.40 -2.01
N THR A 337 -22.01 3.89 -2.22
CA THR A 337 -22.62 3.88 -3.55
C THR A 337 -23.17 5.28 -3.88
N ASP A 338 -23.35 5.57 -5.17
CA ASP A 338 -23.94 6.85 -5.63
C ASP A 338 -25.40 7.03 -5.22
N GLU A 339 -25.99 6.02 -4.56
CA GLU A 339 -27.36 6.11 -4.05
C GLU A 339 -27.44 7.07 -2.86
N ASP A 340 -28.39 8.00 -2.91
CA ASP A 340 -28.72 8.95 -1.83
C ASP A 340 -29.36 8.28 -0.58
N ARG A 341 -28.89 7.07 -0.25
CA ARG A 341 -29.41 6.26 0.85
C ARG A 341 -28.37 6.05 1.93
N SER A 342 -28.81 6.10 3.18
CA SER A 342 -28.00 5.69 4.31
C SER A 342 -27.74 4.16 4.25
N PRO A 343 -26.52 3.69 4.47
CA PRO A 343 -26.25 2.26 4.54
C PRO A 343 -26.97 1.61 5.72
N VAL A 344 -27.56 0.44 5.52
CA VAL A 344 -28.17 -0.37 6.58
C VAL A 344 -27.44 -1.70 6.64
N ILE A 345 -26.61 -1.88 7.65
CA ILE A 345 -25.78 -3.07 7.82
C ILE A 345 -26.35 -3.94 8.93
N PHE A 346 -26.65 -5.19 8.63
CA PHE A 346 -27.05 -6.18 9.61
C PHE A 346 -25.87 -7.09 9.93
N GLU A 347 -25.35 -6.97 11.17
CA GLU A 347 -24.28 -7.82 11.66
C GLU A 347 -24.87 -8.99 12.46
N THR A 348 -24.78 -10.18 11.92
CA THR A 348 -25.34 -11.40 12.50
C THR A 348 -24.44 -12.02 13.57
N THR A 349 -23.13 -11.75 13.48
CA THR A 349 -22.13 -12.33 14.38
C THR A 349 -21.22 -11.20 14.89
N PRO A 350 -21.68 -10.41 15.88
CA PRO A 350 -21.02 -9.19 16.33
C PRO A 350 -19.78 -9.47 17.18
N THR A 351 -18.80 -10.21 16.63
CA THR A 351 -17.49 -10.39 17.24
C THR A 351 -16.70 -9.12 17.22
N TYR A 352 -15.63 -9.06 18.01
CA TYR A 352 -14.75 -7.88 18.04
C TYR A 352 -14.22 -7.52 16.65
N THR A 353 -13.72 -8.50 15.90
CA THR A 353 -13.20 -8.31 14.55
C THR A 353 -14.25 -7.89 13.53
N ASN A 354 -15.42 -8.51 13.59
CA ASN A 354 -16.50 -8.20 12.66
C ASN A 354 -17.04 -6.78 12.86
N LEU A 355 -17.09 -6.31 14.10
CA LEU A 355 -17.59 -4.97 14.41
C LEU A 355 -16.55 -3.89 14.18
N PHE A 356 -15.34 -4.04 14.74
CA PHE A 356 -14.34 -2.96 14.77
C PHE A 356 -13.31 -3.07 13.64
N GLY A 357 -13.25 -4.21 12.94
CA GLY A 357 -12.25 -4.48 11.92
C GLY A 357 -10.98 -5.12 12.49
N THR A 358 -10.06 -5.43 11.61
CA THR A 358 -8.81 -6.12 11.97
C THR A 358 -7.67 -5.70 11.05
N ILE A 359 -6.44 -5.93 11.51
CA ILE A 359 -5.21 -5.82 10.72
C ILE A 359 -4.73 -7.26 10.48
N GLN A 360 -4.81 -7.71 9.23
CA GLN A 360 -4.30 -9.01 8.84
C GLN A 360 -2.79 -9.00 8.91
N ARG A 361 -2.20 -10.10 9.38
CA ARG A 361 -0.76 -10.28 9.44
C ARG A 361 -0.37 -11.43 8.53
N SER A 362 0.61 -11.20 7.67
CA SER A 362 1.25 -12.24 6.87
C SER A 362 2.55 -12.69 7.54
N TYR A 363 2.86 -13.97 7.45
CA TYR A 363 4.10 -14.51 7.93
C TYR A 363 5.16 -14.37 6.84
N ASP A 364 6.27 -13.72 7.16
CA ASP A 364 7.40 -13.60 6.24
C ASP A 364 8.24 -14.88 6.26
N SER A 365 8.83 -15.25 5.13
CA SER A 365 9.77 -16.38 5.00
C SER A 365 10.99 -16.31 5.94
N ARG A 366 11.29 -15.12 6.47
CA ARG A 366 12.33 -14.88 7.48
C ARG A 366 11.87 -15.09 8.92
N GLY A 367 10.62 -15.55 9.14
CA GLY A 367 10.07 -15.84 10.47
C GLY A 367 9.49 -14.63 11.20
N GLY A 368 9.29 -13.50 10.51
CA GLY A 368 8.68 -12.28 11.06
C GLY A 368 7.20 -12.14 10.70
N TRP A 369 6.41 -11.53 11.61
CA TRP A 369 5.07 -11.05 11.28
C TRP A 369 5.19 -9.73 10.55
N ASN A 370 4.55 -9.63 9.40
CA ASN A 370 4.52 -8.43 8.60
C ASN A 370 3.07 -8.03 8.30
N SER A 371 2.80 -6.74 8.34
CA SER A 371 1.52 -6.16 7.94
C SER A 371 1.76 -4.80 7.31
N ASP A 372 0.97 -4.45 6.32
CA ASP A 372 1.02 -3.12 5.71
C ASP A 372 -0.38 -2.48 5.67
N PHE A 373 -0.46 -1.27 5.10
CA PHE A 373 -1.72 -0.54 5.00
C PHE A 373 -2.79 -1.27 4.16
N MET A 374 -2.39 -2.19 3.28
CA MET A 374 -3.32 -3.00 2.47
C MET A 374 -3.95 -4.14 3.26
N ASP A 375 -3.44 -4.45 4.45
CA ASP A 375 -3.91 -5.55 5.29
C ASP A 375 -4.98 -5.12 6.31
N LEU A 376 -5.35 -3.83 6.34
CA LEU A 376 -6.45 -3.33 7.16
C LEU A 376 -7.79 -3.75 6.54
N ARG A 377 -8.69 -4.28 7.38
CA ARG A 377 -10.06 -4.68 7.00
C ARG A 377 -11.07 -3.92 7.84
N PRO A 378 -12.06 -3.28 7.20
CA PRO A 378 -13.10 -2.55 7.93
C PRO A 378 -14.08 -3.50 8.60
N GLY A 379 -14.54 -3.14 9.80
CA GLY A 379 -15.65 -3.80 10.47
C GLY A 379 -17.01 -3.23 10.08
N SER A 380 -18.08 -3.85 10.61
CA SER A 380 -19.47 -3.46 10.30
C SER A 380 -19.80 -2.05 10.77
N ILE A 381 -19.16 -1.57 11.84
CA ILE A 381 -19.33 -0.20 12.34
C ILE A 381 -18.88 0.81 11.29
N LEU A 382 -17.69 0.60 10.69
CA LEU A 382 -17.20 1.51 9.66
C LEU A 382 -18.04 1.41 8.38
N ARG A 383 -18.46 0.20 8.00
CA ARG A 383 -19.35 0.00 6.84
C ARG A 383 -20.71 0.66 7.01
N ALA A 384 -21.16 0.84 8.26
CA ALA A 384 -22.41 1.52 8.59
C ALA A 384 -22.26 3.04 8.80
N ASP A 385 -21.07 3.62 8.53
CA ASP A 385 -20.84 5.05 8.72
C ASP A 385 -21.81 5.88 7.87
N GLY A 386 -22.46 6.86 8.49
CA GLY A 386 -23.52 7.65 7.88
C GLY A 386 -24.89 6.94 7.79
N GLY A 387 -25.03 5.74 8.37
CA GLY A 387 -26.26 4.94 8.32
C GLY A 387 -26.60 4.22 9.61
N PHE A 388 -27.01 2.96 9.50
CA PHE A 388 -27.55 2.16 10.58
C PHE A 388 -26.81 0.81 10.68
N LEU A 389 -26.40 0.46 11.89
CA LEU A 389 -25.92 -0.86 12.22
C LEU A 389 -26.98 -1.59 13.04
N VAL A 390 -27.45 -2.72 12.54
CA VAL A 390 -28.41 -3.59 13.21
C VAL A 390 -27.67 -4.82 13.71
N MET A 391 -27.87 -5.22 14.97
CA MET A 391 -27.24 -6.41 15.55
C MET A 391 -28.08 -6.96 16.70
N TYR A 392 -27.86 -8.21 17.04
CA TYR A 392 -28.46 -8.79 18.24
C TYR A 392 -27.75 -8.30 19.51
N ALA A 393 -28.50 -7.64 20.40
CA ALA A 393 -27.95 -7.07 21.62
C ALA A 393 -27.33 -8.12 22.54
N TYR A 394 -27.95 -9.30 22.67
CA TYR A 394 -27.42 -10.39 23.49
C TYR A 394 -26.03 -10.82 23.01
N ASP A 395 -25.85 -11.06 21.72
CA ASP A 395 -24.59 -11.51 21.14
C ASP A 395 -23.48 -10.46 21.35
N ALA A 396 -23.80 -9.18 21.08
CA ALA A 396 -22.86 -8.08 21.31
C ALA A 396 -22.48 -7.87 22.78
N LEU A 397 -23.40 -8.17 23.73
CA LEU A 397 -23.15 -8.01 25.16
C LEU A 397 -22.36 -9.16 25.77
N THR A 398 -22.51 -10.38 25.21
CA THR A 398 -21.82 -11.59 25.69
C THR A 398 -20.42 -11.73 25.10
N GLU A 399 -20.16 -11.11 23.94
CA GLU A 399 -18.86 -11.17 23.29
C GLU A 399 -17.81 -10.33 24.05
N ALA A 400 -16.64 -10.95 24.29
CA ALA A 400 -15.61 -10.38 25.11
C ALA A 400 -15.07 -9.04 24.53
N GLY A 401 -15.10 -7.98 25.34
CA GLY A 401 -14.54 -6.67 24.96
C GLY A 401 -15.43 -5.81 24.07
N VAL A 402 -16.42 -6.38 23.39
CA VAL A 402 -17.28 -5.68 22.41
C VAL A 402 -18.02 -4.52 23.07
N TRP A 403 -18.78 -4.77 24.12
CA TRP A 403 -19.57 -3.73 24.78
C TRP A 403 -18.72 -2.58 25.33
N ARG A 404 -17.57 -2.91 25.90
CA ARG A 404 -16.65 -1.89 26.45
C ARG A 404 -16.10 -0.99 25.35
N THR A 405 -15.69 -1.60 24.24
CA THR A 405 -15.12 -0.86 23.10
C THR A 405 -16.20 -0.05 22.37
N LEU A 406 -17.40 -0.62 22.21
CA LEU A 406 -18.54 0.08 21.61
C LEU A 406 -18.89 1.36 22.37
N LYS A 407 -18.99 1.29 23.71
CA LYS A 407 -19.21 2.48 24.56
C LYS A 407 -18.11 3.53 24.40
N ARG A 408 -16.85 3.10 24.41
CA ARG A 408 -15.70 3.99 24.23
C ARG A 408 -15.76 4.69 22.87
N MET A 409 -16.01 3.93 21.81
CA MET A 409 -16.13 4.46 20.46
C MET A 409 -17.27 5.48 20.33
N LEU A 410 -18.46 5.16 20.83
CA LEU A 410 -19.61 6.08 20.80
C LEU A 410 -19.37 7.36 21.59
N ASN A 411 -18.69 7.29 22.73
CA ASN A 411 -18.38 8.45 23.56
C ASN A 411 -17.31 9.36 22.93
N HIS A 412 -16.33 8.79 22.23
CA HIS A 412 -15.20 9.54 21.67
C HIS A 412 -15.33 9.78 20.16
N ALA A 413 -16.37 9.26 19.51
CA ALA A 413 -16.57 9.30 18.05
C ALA A 413 -15.31 8.84 17.26
N LYS A 414 -14.55 7.89 17.82
CA LYS A 414 -13.29 7.39 17.25
C LYS A 414 -13.29 5.87 17.20
N LEU A 415 -13.12 5.32 16.00
CA LEU A 415 -12.91 3.89 15.77
C LEU A 415 -11.39 3.60 15.71
N GLU A 416 -10.94 2.62 16.49
CA GLU A 416 -9.57 2.11 16.48
C GLU A 416 -9.58 0.67 15.98
N ILE A 417 -8.91 0.41 14.86
CA ILE A 417 -8.69 -0.93 14.33
C ILE A 417 -7.42 -1.47 14.98
N GLN A 418 -7.53 -2.58 15.71
CA GLN A 418 -6.41 -3.18 16.43
C GLN A 418 -6.01 -4.51 15.79
N PRO A 419 -4.70 -4.84 15.77
CA PRO A 419 -4.25 -6.18 15.44
C PRO A 419 -4.72 -7.16 16.52
N LEU A 420 -5.14 -8.32 16.12
CA LEU A 420 -5.45 -9.43 17.02
C LEU A 420 -4.24 -10.33 17.21
#